data_5ce55e6ea5234ddad7f2c2cbce93b26f
#
_entry.id   5ce55e6ea5234ddad7f2c2cbce93b26f
#
_cell.length_a   1.000
_cell.length_b   1.000
_cell.length_c   1.000
_cell.angle_alpha   90.00
_cell.angle_beta   90.00
_cell.angle_gamma   90.00
#
_symmetry.space_group_name_H-M   'P 1'
#
loop_
_entity.id
_entity.type
_entity.pdbx_description
1 polymer ?
#
loop_
_entity_poly.entity_id
_entity_poly.type
_entity_poly.pdbx_seq_one_letter_code
_entity_poly.pdbx_strand_id
1 'polypeptide(L)'
;FQTTPYMYAEPQSNDAWPSIFKIICHMLGEDKPERTELVEHFLNWFAAIFQRKFKPLTAFVCHGAEGTGKGYFANKIAAPLLGQMNFTSKTVGDIEDTFNAFLANKLFCFVDEVDVDDFREKGRVTARLRNWITEPTFSIRDMRKVAVDMNNYVSFLFSSNRPQPVFIPQSDRRYNVGNFQAHKLPRPDDDAVKNE
;
A
#
# COMPACT_ATOMS: atom_id res chain seq x y z
N PHE A 1 13.62 -14.59 -1.09
CA PHE A 1 13.42 -13.48 -0.15
C PHE A 1 14.75 -13.22 0.56
N GLN A 2 15.35 -12.03 0.39
CA GLN A 2 16.40 -11.63 1.31
C GLN A 2 15.73 -11.38 2.66
N THR A 3 15.94 -12.30 3.57
CA THR A 3 15.59 -12.06 4.98
C THR A 3 16.60 -11.05 5.50
N THR A 4 16.24 -9.79 5.56
CA THR A 4 16.90 -8.88 6.49
C THR A 4 16.77 -9.56 7.86
N PRO A 5 17.84 -9.77 8.62
CA PRO A 5 17.70 -10.28 9.97
C PRO A 5 16.87 -9.25 10.73
N TYR A 6 15.60 -9.59 10.98
CA TYR A 6 14.76 -8.77 11.82
C TYR A 6 15.37 -8.85 13.22
N MET A 7 15.91 -7.75 13.69
CA MET A 7 16.15 -7.62 15.13
C MET A 7 14.76 -7.67 15.77
N TYR A 8 14.51 -8.72 16.55
CA TYR A 8 13.31 -8.79 17.36
C TYR A 8 13.34 -7.60 18.32
N ALA A 9 12.43 -6.66 18.12
CA ALA A 9 12.22 -5.57 19.06
C ALA A 9 10.99 -5.93 19.91
N GLU A 10 11.08 -5.70 21.21
CA GLU A 10 9.92 -5.81 22.08
C GLU A 10 8.81 -4.86 21.58
N PRO A 11 7.53 -5.27 21.60
CA PRO A 11 6.42 -4.41 21.24
C PRO A 11 6.43 -3.15 22.09
N GLN A 12 6.44 -2.00 21.43
CA GLN A 12 6.43 -0.70 22.10
C GLN A 12 5.09 -0.02 21.94
N SER A 13 4.76 0.89 22.86
CA SER A 13 3.58 1.74 22.74
C SER A 13 3.72 2.72 21.57
N ASN A 14 2.59 3.34 21.14
CA ASN A 14 2.64 4.39 20.11
C ASN A 14 3.49 5.60 20.50
N ASP A 15 3.76 5.77 21.79
CA ASP A 15 4.62 6.84 22.30
C ASP A 15 6.10 6.67 21.88
N ALA A 16 6.48 5.47 21.44
CA ALA A 16 7.81 5.21 20.92
C ALA A 16 8.00 5.63 19.45
N TRP A 17 6.91 5.86 18.71
CA TRP A 17 6.91 6.23 17.29
C TRP A 17 5.82 7.26 16.93
N PRO A 18 5.75 8.40 17.64
CA PRO A 18 4.66 9.37 17.51
C PRO A 18 4.58 10.01 16.13
N SER A 19 5.72 10.24 15.48
CA SER A 19 5.77 10.85 14.16
C SER A 19 5.20 9.91 13.09
N ILE A 20 5.60 8.65 13.12
CA ILE A 20 5.09 7.60 12.21
C ILE A 20 3.60 7.39 12.46
N PHE A 21 3.17 7.29 13.72
CA PHE A 21 1.77 7.10 14.07
C PHE A 21 0.89 8.25 13.58
N LYS A 22 1.35 9.50 13.76
CA LYS A 22 0.68 10.70 13.24
C LYS A 22 0.52 10.66 11.73
N ILE A 23 1.55 10.24 10.99
CA ILE A 23 1.50 10.11 9.52
C ILE A 23 0.46 9.06 9.12
N ILE A 24 0.44 7.90 9.79
CA ILE A 24 -0.52 6.83 9.51
C ILE A 24 -1.96 7.30 9.76
N CYS A 25 -2.24 7.89 10.91
CA CYS A 25 -3.57 8.44 11.20
C CYS A 25 -3.99 9.46 10.14
N HIS A 26 -3.13 10.40 9.83
CA HIS A 26 -3.44 11.46 8.89
C HIS A 26 -3.68 10.96 7.46
N MET A 27 -2.87 10.02 6.95
CA MET A 27 -3.09 9.47 5.61
C MET A 27 -4.37 8.62 5.50
N LEU A 28 -4.88 8.13 6.63
CA LEU A 28 -6.15 7.40 6.72
C LEU A 28 -7.36 8.32 6.91
N GLY A 29 -7.15 9.64 6.96
CA GLY A 29 -8.20 10.64 7.10
C GLY A 29 -8.62 10.92 8.53
N GLU A 30 -7.77 10.59 9.50
CA GLU A 30 -7.98 10.93 10.91
C GLU A 30 -7.27 12.25 11.23
N ASP A 31 -8.02 13.23 11.76
CA ASP A 31 -7.47 14.55 12.09
C ASP A 31 -6.58 14.52 13.35
N LYS A 32 -6.78 13.54 14.20
CA LYS A 32 -6.02 13.35 15.44
C LYS A 32 -5.29 12.02 15.43
N PRO A 33 -4.11 11.94 16.07
CA PRO A 33 -3.38 10.69 16.20
C PRO A 33 -3.99 9.80 17.27
N GLU A 34 -5.15 9.21 16.98
CA GLU A 34 -5.90 8.32 17.86
C GLU A 34 -6.01 6.92 17.25
N ARG A 35 -6.08 5.89 18.11
CA ARG A 35 -6.35 4.51 17.69
C ARG A 35 -7.83 4.30 17.43
N THR A 36 -8.30 4.70 16.26
CA THR A 36 -9.64 4.37 15.78
C THR A 36 -9.67 2.93 15.24
N GLU A 37 -10.85 2.36 15.04
CA GLU A 37 -10.99 1.03 14.43
C GLU A 37 -10.30 0.95 13.06
N LEU A 38 -10.35 2.02 12.27
CA LEU A 38 -9.70 2.11 10.98
C LEU A 38 -8.17 2.06 11.09
N VAL A 39 -7.61 2.82 12.03
CA VAL A 39 -6.16 2.85 12.28
C VAL A 39 -5.68 1.49 12.79
N GLU A 40 -6.37 0.89 13.76
CA GLU A 40 -6.06 -0.44 14.26
C GLU A 40 -6.13 -1.50 13.14
N HIS A 41 -7.15 -1.43 12.30
CA HIS A 41 -7.28 -2.34 11.17
C HIS A 41 -6.13 -2.20 10.18
N PHE A 42 -5.73 -0.96 9.85
CA PHE A 42 -4.56 -0.70 8.99
C PHE A 42 -3.26 -1.24 9.59
N LEU A 43 -3.03 -0.96 10.88
CA LEU A 43 -1.83 -1.42 11.58
C LEU A 43 -1.75 -2.95 11.60
N ASN A 44 -2.86 -3.63 11.91
CA ASN A 44 -2.95 -5.09 11.90
C ASN A 44 -2.75 -5.68 10.50
N TRP A 45 -3.32 -5.04 9.47
CA TRP A 45 -3.14 -5.42 8.08
C TRP A 45 -1.68 -5.30 7.65
N PHE A 46 -1.03 -4.18 7.95
CA PHE A 46 0.37 -3.95 7.61
C PHE A 46 1.31 -4.86 8.42
N ALA A 47 1.04 -5.04 9.71
CA ALA A 47 1.80 -5.96 10.56
C ALA A 47 1.71 -7.42 10.07
N ALA A 48 0.55 -7.85 9.56
CA ALA A 48 0.39 -9.19 9.02
C ALA A 48 1.31 -9.45 7.82
N ILE A 49 1.50 -8.45 6.95
CA ILE A 49 2.44 -8.52 5.82
C ILE A 49 3.88 -8.58 6.33
N PHE A 50 4.22 -7.70 7.25
CA PHE A 50 5.58 -7.51 7.72
C PHE A 50 6.06 -8.65 8.62
N GLN A 51 5.31 -8.98 9.68
CA GLN A 51 5.73 -9.93 10.69
C GLN A 51 5.52 -11.39 10.29
N ARG A 52 4.43 -11.67 9.60
CA ARG A 52 4.02 -13.03 9.26
C ARG A 52 4.35 -13.42 7.83
N LYS A 53 4.82 -12.48 7.02
CA LYS A 53 4.97 -12.66 5.57
C LYS A 53 3.70 -13.25 4.95
N PHE A 54 2.56 -12.77 5.45
CA PHE A 54 1.24 -13.24 5.10
C PHE A 54 0.60 -12.24 4.14
N LYS A 55 -0.04 -12.76 3.11
CA LYS A 55 -0.83 -11.95 2.19
C LYS A 55 -2.26 -11.81 2.71
N PRO A 56 -2.70 -10.62 3.18
CA PRO A 56 -4.05 -10.43 3.74
C PRO A 56 -5.08 -10.31 2.62
N LEU A 57 -5.16 -10.93 1.59
CA LEU A 57 -6.17 -11.00 0.50
C LEU A 57 -7.06 -9.75 0.33
N THR A 58 -6.64 -8.64 0.91
CA THR A 58 -7.28 -7.33 0.82
C THR A 58 -6.22 -6.28 0.53
N ALA A 59 -6.66 -5.16 -0.03
CA ALA A 59 -5.85 -3.98 -0.26
C ALA A 59 -6.36 -2.81 0.58
N PHE A 60 -5.51 -1.84 0.86
CA PHE A 60 -5.91 -0.57 1.45
C PHE A 60 -5.92 0.54 0.39
N VAL A 61 -6.83 1.49 0.59
CA VAL A 61 -6.95 2.68 -0.24
C VAL A 61 -6.94 3.91 0.67
N CYS A 62 -5.92 4.73 0.51
CA CYS A 62 -5.82 6.01 1.18
C CYS A 62 -6.17 7.11 0.18
N HIS A 63 -7.15 7.94 0.52
CA HIS A 63 -7.56 9.02 -0.38
C HIS A 63 -7.66 10.36 0.35
N GLY A 64 -7.33 11.43 -0.36
CA GLY A 64 -7.26 12.76 0.22
C GLY A 64 -6.46 13.71 -0.65
N ALA A 65 -6.48 15.00 -0.30
CA ALA A 65 -5.72 16.03 -1.00
C ALA A 65 -4.25 15.68 -1.16
N GLU A 66 -3.56 16.36 -2.06
CA GLU A 66 -2.11 16.23 -2.18
C GLU A 66 -1.40 16.64 -0.88
N GLY A 67 -0.31 15.96 -0.54
CA GLY A 67 0.47 16.28 0.65
C GLY A 67 -0.14 15.77 1.96
N THR A 68 -1.03 14.78 1.93
CA THR A 68 -1.61 14.15 3.14
C THR A 68 -0.78 13.01 3.72
N GLY A 69 0.43 12.75 3.21
CA GLY A 69 1.35 11.76 3.77
C GLY A 69 1.30 10.38 3.10
N LYS A 70 0.41 10.12 2.15
CA LYS A 70 0.26 8.82 1.46
C LYS A 70 1.57 8.31 0.85
N GLY A 71 2.16 9.07 -0.06
CA GLY A 71 3.44 8.74 -0.70
C GLY A 71 4.62 8.78 0.29
N TYR A 72 4.56 9.64 1.33
CA TYR A 72 5.57 9.67 2.37
C TYR A 72 5.59 8.36 3.16
N PHE A 73 4.43 7.88 3.62
CA PHE A 73 4.33 6.58 4.28
C PHE A 73 4.91 5.46 3.40
N ALA A 74 4.48 5.39 2.15
CA ALA A 74 4.93 4.32 1.26
C ALA A 74 6.44 4.31 1.06
N ASN A 75 7.05 5.45 0.76
CA ASN A 75 8.45 5.53 0.34
C ASN A 75 9.43 5.73 1.50
N LYS A 76 9.02 6.38 2.61
CA LYS A 76 9.90 6.70 3.73
C LYS A 76 9.71 5.79 4.94
N ILE A 77 8.58 5.10 5.04
CA ILE A 77 8.28 4.20 6.14
C ILE A 77 8.18 2.75 5.65
N ALA A 78 7.23 2.44 4.78
CA ALA A 78 6.98 1.07 4.34
C ALA A 78 8.16 0.48 3.55
N ALA A 79 8.73 1.23 2.61
CA ALA A 79 9.84 0.75 1.78
C ALA A 79 11.11 0.42 2.61
N PRO A 80 11.58 1.26 3.55
CA PRO A 80 12.70 0.91 4.43
C PRO A 80 12.39 -0.29 5.33
N LEU A 81 11.21 -0.34 5.95
CA LEU A 81 10.82 -1.43 6.84
C LEU A 81 10.74 -2.79 6.12
N LEU A 82 10.18 -2.83 4.92
CA LEU A 82 10.06 -4.06 4.13
C LEU A 82 11.35 -4.44 3.41
N GLY A 83 12.23 -3.47 3.21
CA GLY A 83 13.42 -3.59 2.37
C GLY A 83 13.10 -3.36 0.90
N GLN A 84 13.98 -2.65 0.21
CA GLN A 84 13.82 -2.21 -1.19
C GLN A 84 13.53 -3.35 -2.17
N MET A 85 14.08 -4.53 -1.91
CA MET A 85 13.85 -5.70 -2.76
C MET A 85 12.43 -6.24 -2.67
N ASN A 86 11.74 -6.00 -1.57
CA ASN A 86 10.37 -6.48 -1.32
C ASN A 86 9.29 -5.43 -1.63
N PHE A 87 9.70 -4.21 -1.94
CA PHE A 87 8.83 -3.06 -2.19
C PHE A 87 8.88 -2.65 -3.67
N THR A 88 7.76 -2.16 -4.19
CA THR A 88 7.70 -1.46 -5.48
C THR A 88 6.67 -0.34 -5.41
N SER A 89 6.96 0.77 -6.09
CA SER A 89 6.00 1.87 -6.29
C SER A 89 5.70 1.99 -7.78
N LYS A 90 4.42 2.12 -8.13
CA LYS A 90 3.91 2.10 -9.49
C LYS A 90 2.80 3.12 -9.68
N THR A 91 2.58 3.50 -10.92
CA THR A 91 1.44 4.33 -11.34
C THR A 91 0.35 3.46 -11.96
N VAL A 92 -0.81 4.06 -12.25
CA VAL A 92 -1.89 3.39 -12.96
C VAL A 92 -1.43 2.91 -14.34
N GLY A 93 -0.65 3.70 -15.06
CA GLY A 93 -0.13 3.30 -16.38
C GLY A 93 0.69 1.99 -16.33
N ASP A 94 1.48 1.80 -15.28
CA ASP A 94 2.20 0.53 -15.07
C ASP A 94 1.25 -0.65 -14.84
N ILE A 95 0.10 -0.42 -14.19
CA ILE A 95 -0.92 -1.46 -13.94
C ILE A 95 -1.68 -1.81 -15.22
N GLU A 96 -1.87 -0.84 -16.11
CA GLU A 96 -2.53 -1.05 -17.41
C GLU A 96 -1.65 -1.83 -18.39
N ASP A 97 -0.33 -1.75 -18.26
CA ASP A 97 0.61 -2.44 -19.13
C ASP A 97 0.40 -3.97 -19.08
N THR A 98 0.71 -4.61 -20.19
CA THR A 98 0.70 -6.07 -20.31
C THR A 98 1.79 -6.72 -19.44
N PHE A 99 2.90 -6.03 -19.23
CA PHE A 99 4.03 -6.53 -18.47
C PHE A 99 3.89 -6.21 -16.98
N ASN A 100 4.06 -7.22 -16.15
CA ASN A 100 3.91 -7.13 -14.70
C ASN A 100 5.12 -7.69 -13.93
N ALA A 101 6.27 -7.79 -14.58
CA ALA A 101 7.51 -8.29 -13.98
C ALA A 101 7.93 -7.51 -12.72
N PHE A 102 7.47 -6.27 -12.57
CA PHE A 102 7.71 -5.45 -11.38
C PHE A 102 7.09 -6.02 -10.09
N LEU A 103 6.14 -6.95 -10.20
CA LEU A 103 5.53 -7.65 -9.04
C LEU A 103 6.31 -8.91 -8.63
N ALA A 104 7.24 -9.38 -9.47
CA ALA A 104 7.98 -10.59 -9.17
C ALA A 104 8.79 -10.46 -7.87
N ASN A 105 8.59 -11.42 -6.96
CA ASN A 105 9.28 -11.46 -5.66
C ASN A 105 9.04 -10.22 -4.77
N LYS A 106 7.90 -9.53 -4.91
CA LYS A 106 7.52 -8.41 -4.06
C LYS A 106 6.55 -8.84 -2.96
N LEU A 107 6.61 -8.16 -1.83
CA LEU A 107 5.65 -8.28 -0.74
C LEU A 107 4.65 -7.13 -0.75
N PHE A 108 5.07 -5.97 -1.28
CA PHE A 108 4.26 -4.76 -1.22
C PHE A 108 4.38 -3.93 -2.49
N CYS A 109 3.25 -3.51 -3.00
CA CYS A 109 3.14 -2.61 -4.13
C CYS A 109 2.33 -1.38 -3.74
N PHE A 110 2.96 -0.22 -3.75
CA PHE A 110 2.27 1.05 -3.65
C PHE A 110 1.87 1.51 -5.06
N VAL A 111 0.59 1.79 -5.26
CA VAL A 111 0.08 2.32 -6.53
C VAL A 111 -0.37 3.74 -6.30
N ASP A 112 0.39 4.68 -6.85
CA ASP A 112 0.15 6.10 -6.66
C ASP A 112 -0.82 6.65 -7.71
N GLU A 113 -1.58 7.67 -7.30
CA GLU A 113 -2.50 8.44 -8.14
C GLU A 113 -3.49 7.59 -8.94
N VAL A 114 -4.24 6.74 -8.23
CA VAL A 114 -5.27 5.92 -8.87
C VAL A 114 -6.51 6.77 -9.15
N ASP A 115 -6.51 7.45 -10.29
CA ASP A 115 -7.62 8.24 -10.79
C ASP A 115 -8.35 7.50 -11.92
N VAL A 116 -9.66 7.47 -11.83
CA VAL A 116 -10.53 6.56 -12.60
C VAL A 116 -10.75 7.00 -14.04
N ASP A 117 -10.58 8.29 -14.32
CA ASP A 117 -10.78 8.78 -15.68
C ASP A 117 -9.70 8.28 -16.64
N ASP A 118 -8.55 7.83 -16.08
CA ASP A 118 -7.43 7.29 -16.83
C ASP A 118 -7.63 5.83 -17.27
N PHE A 119 -8.55 5.08 -16.65
CA PHE A 119 -8.80 3.69 -17.06
C PHE A 119 -9.63 3.61 -18.36
N ARG A 120 -8.97 3.69 -19.49
CA ARG A 120 -9.62 3.49 -20.80
C ARG A 120 -10.31 2.13 -20.93
N GLU A 121 -9.82 1.12 -20.18
CA GLU A 121 -10.37 -0.24 -20.11
C GLU A 121 -10.75 -0.63 -18.66
N LYS A 122 -11.59 0.16 -18.00
CA LYS A 122 -11.96 0.03 -16.57
C LYS A 122 -12.20 -1.42 -16.12
N GLY A 123 -12.95 -2.20 -16.88
CA GLY A 123 -13.31 -3.56 -16.51
C GLY A 123 -12.11 -4.52 -16.46
N ARG A 124 -11.20 -4.41 -17.41
CA ARG A 124 -10.02 -5.29 -17.51
C ARG A 124 -9.02 -5.04 -16.40
N VAL A 125 -8.75 -3.78 -16.10
CA VAL A 125 -7.82 -3.39 -15.01
C VAL A 125 -8.39 -3.79 -13.66
N THR A 126 -9.67 -3.50 -13.41
CA THR A 126 -10.34 -3.89 -12.17
C THR A 126 -10.31 -5.42 -11.97
N ALA A 127 -10.59 -6.21 -13.01
CA ALA A 127 -10.51 -7.66 -12.93
C ALA A 127 -9.09 -8.14 -12.63
N ARG A 128 -8.07 -7.53 -13.26
CA ARG A 128 -6.66 -7.84 -13.02
C ARG A 128 -6.25 -7.53 -11.58
N LEU A 129 -6.61 -6.36 -11.06
CA LEU A 129 -6.32 -5.98 -9.68
C LEU A 129 -6.99 -6.92 -8.68
N ARG A 130 -8.25 -7.30 -8.92
CA ARG A 130 -8.95 -8.29 -8.09
C ARG A 130 -8.18 -9.59 -8.02
N ASN A 131 -7.73 -10.11 -9.16
CA ASN A 131 -6.95 -11.34 -9.21
C ASN A 131 -5.61 -11.17 -8.48
N TRP A 132 -4.89 -10.08 -8.70
CA TRP A 132 -3.63 -9.82 -8.02
C TRP A 132 -3.78 -9.67 -6.50
N ILE A 133 -4.92 -9.15 -6.02
CA ILE A 133 -5.20 -9.04 -4.59
C ILE A 133 -5.49 -10.41 -3.98
N THR A 134 -6.26 -11.27 -4.63
CA THR A 134 -6.81 -12.47 -3.99
C THR A 134 -6.16 -13.79 -4.41
N GLU A 135 -5.64 -13.90 -5.63
CA GLU A 135 -5.11 -15.18 -6.12
C GLU A 135 -3.76 -15.52 -5.47
N PRO A 136 -3.53 -16.80 -5.12
CA PRO A 136 -2.29 -17.25 -4.52
C PRO A 136 -1.12 -17.30 -5.51
N THR A 137 -1.42 -17.34 -6.79
CA THR A 137 -0.45 -17.36 -7.89
C THR A 137 -0.83 -16.35 -8.95
N PHE A 138 0.13 -15.90 -9.73
CA PHE A 138 -0.10 -15.08 -10.91
C PHE A 138 0.96 -15.31 -11.96
N SER A 139 0.59 -15.10 -13.22
CA SER A 139 1.50 -15.22 -14.35
C SER A 139 2.30 -13.92 -14.51
N ILE A 140 3.60 -14.01 -14.34
CA ILE A 140 4.53 -12.90 -14.57
C ILE A 140 4.89 -12.86 -16.04
N ARG A 141 4.70 -11.70 -16.63
CA ARG A 141 5.05 -11.39 -18.01
C ARG A 141 6.13 -10.33 -18.04
N ASP A 142 7.22 -10.65 -18.68
CA ASP A 142 8.33 -9.73 -18.95
C ASP A 142 8.54 -9.58 -20.45
N MET A 143 9.16 -8.47 -20.87
CA MET A 143 9.42 -8.20 -22.28
C MET A 143 10.31 -9.29 -22.87
N ARG A 144 9.88 -9.86 -24.00
CA ARG A 144 10.60 -10.91 -24.75
C ARG A 144 10.90 -12.18 -23.96
N LYS A 145 10.17 -12.44 -22.88
CA LYS A 145 10.29 -13.68 -22.10
C LYS A 145 8.96 -14.43 -22.11
N VAL A 146 9.05 -15.74 -21.93
CA VAL A 146 7.87 -16.59 -21.73
C VAL A 146 7.27 -16.24 -20.38
N ALA A 147 5.94 -16.19 -20.31
CA ALA A 147 5.24 -15.97 -19.04
C ALA A 147 5.53 -17.12 -18.07
N VAL A 148 5.77 -16.79 -16.81
CA VAL A 148 6.08 -17.75 -15.74
C VAL A 148 5.09 -17.58 -14.61
N ASP A 149 4.49 -18.67 -14.18
CA ASP A 149 3.62 -18.67 -13.01
C ASP A 149 4.44 -18.67 -11.73
N MET A 150 4.11 -17.77 -10.82
CA MET A 150 4.80 -17.57 -9.56
C MET A 150 3.81 -17.43 -8.40
N ASN A 151 4.27 -17.75 -7.19
CA ASN A 151 3.51 -17.45 -5.99
C ASN A 151 3.33 -15.94 -5.83
N ASN A 152 2.14 -15.54 -5.45
CA ASN A 152 1.76 -14.15 -5.29
C ASN A 152 1.73 -13.76 -3.80
N TYR A 153 2.72 -13.01 -3.38
CA TYR A 153 2.83 -12.50 -2.00
C TYR A 153 2.52 -11.00 -1.90
N VAL A 154 2.17 -10.36 -3.01
CA VAL A 154 2.03 -8.91 -3.08
C VAL A 154 0.76 -8.43 -2.39
N SER A 155 0.91 -7.51 -1.47
CA SER A 155 -0.19 -6.71 -0.91
C SER A 155 -0.16 -5.30 -1.49
N PHE A 156 -1.32 -4.70 -1.68
CA PHE A 156 -1.46 -3.43 -2.39
C PHE A 156 -1.94 -2.32 -1.46
N LEU A 157 -1.27 -1.17 -1.54
CA LEU A 157 -1.73 0.10 -1.02
C LEU A 157 -1.95 1.05 -2.20
N PHE A 158 -3.16 1.55 -2.33
CA PHE A 158 -3.54 2.52 -3.36
C PHE A 158 -3.63 3.92 -2.78
N SER A 159 -3.22 4.92 -3.55
CA SER A 159 -3.47 6.32 -3.23
C SER A 159 -4.37 6.97 -4.29
N SER A 160 -5.25 7.86 -3.85
CA SER A 160 -6.08 8.69 -4.73
C SER A 160 -6.16 10.10 -4.17
N ASN A 161 -6.25 11.09 -5.05
CA ASN A 161 -6.45 12.48 -4.66
C ASN A 161 -7.93 12.90 -4.71
N ARG A 162 -8.83 11.97 -5.06
CA ARG A 162 -10.27 12.22 -5.19
C ARG A 162 -11.05 11.86 -3.93
N PRO A 163 -12.13 12.62 -3.62
CA PRO A 163 -13.03 12.30 -2.51
C PRO A 163 -13.69 10.92 -2.63
N GLN A 164 -13.92 10.45 -3.85
CA GLN A 164 -14.44 9.12 -4.11
C GLN A 164 -13.48 8.36 -5.04
N PRO A 165 -12.81 7.34 -4.55
CA PRO A 165 -11.98 6.47 -5.38
C PRO A 165 -12.88 5.56 -6.23
N VAL A 166 -13.26 6.05 -7.41
CA VAL A 166 -14.32 5.50 -8.29
C VAL A 166 -13.94 4.14 -8.92
N PHE A 167 -12.68 3.72 -8.82
CA PHE A 167 -12.24 2.42 -9.36
C PHE A 167 -12.69 1.23 -8.52
N ILE A 168 -13.22 1.47 -7.31
CA ILE A 168 -13.70 0.44 -6.41
C ILE A 168 -15.19 0.25 -6.64
N PRO A 169 -15.62 -0.92 -7.09
CA PRO A 169 -17.04 -1.24 -7.15
C PRO A 169 -17.67 -1.17 -5.76
N GLN A 170 -18.87 -0.64 -5.69
CA GLN A 170 -19.62 -0.56 -4.45
C GLN A 170 -19.72 -1.96 -3.81
N SER A 171 -19.39 -2.07 -2.51
CA SER A 171 -19.38 -3.33 -1.75
C SER A 171 -18.32 -4.38 -2.15
N ASP A 172 -17.23 -4.02 -2.82
CA ASP A 172 -16.15 -4.96 -3.05
C ASP A 172 -15.30 -5.15 -1.78
N ARG A 173 -15.49 -6.28 -1.11
CA ARG A 173 -14.85 -6.68 0.15
C ARG A 173 -13.32 -6.77 0.12
N ARG A 174 -12.71 -6.61 -1.06
CA ARG A 174 -11.26 -6.68 -1.21
C ARG A 174 -10.56 -5.37 -0.87
N TYR A 175 -11.32 -4.29 -0.77
CA TYR A 175 -10.76 -2.96 -0.53
C TYR A 175 -11.18 -2.42 0.83
N ASN A 176 -10.20 -2.07 1.65
CA ASN A 176 -10.38 -1.31 2.86
C ASN A 176 -10.12 0.16 2.49
N VAL A 177 -11.11 1.02 2.64
CA VAL A 177 -11.03 2.41 2.23
C VAL A 177 -10.92 3.29 3.47
N GLY A 178 -9.87 4.10 3.54
CA GLY A 178 -9.72 5.12 4.58
C GLY A 178 -10.75 6.23 4.46
N ASN A 179 -10.76 7.15 5.41
CA ASN A 179 -11.53 8.38 5.33
C ASN A 179 -10.82 9.38 4.40
N PHE A 180 -11.59 10.30 3.80
CA PHE A 180 -10.99 11.33 2.96
C PHE A 180 -10.27 12.40 3.80
N GLN A 181 -8.97 12.59 3.53
CA GLN A 181 -8.19 13.63 4.17
C GLN A 181 -8.15 14.90 3.31
N ALA A 182 -8.78 15.96 3.79
CA ALA A 182 -8.82 17.25 3.11
C ALA A 182 -7.60 18.15 3.38
N HIS A 183 -6.90 17.90 4.49
CA HIS A 183 -5.85 18.78 4.98
C HIS A 183 -4.46 18.23 4.67
N LYS A 184 -3.53 19.13 4.29
CA LYS A 184 -2.12 18.74 4.11
C LYS A 184 -1.48 18.43 5.45
N LEU A 185 -0.70 17.36 5.50
CA LEU A 185 0.16 17.08 6.64
C LEU A 185 1.30 18.13 6.65
N PRO A 186 1.56 18.81 7.77
CA PRO A 186 2.79 19.58 7.92
C PRO A 186 3.99 18.67 7.62
N ARG A 187 5.01 19.21 6.92
CA ARG A 187 6.16 18.40 6.52
C ARG A 187 6.73 17.66 7.73
N PRO A 188 6.78 16.34 7.70
CA PRO A 188 7.36 15.57 8.79
C PRO A 188 8.85 15.89 8.96
N ASP A 189 9.33 15.82 10.19
CA ASP A 189 10.77 15.83 10.45
C ASP A 189 11.35 14.48 10.02
N ASP A 190 12.11 14.47 8.93
CA ASP A 190 12.70 13.27 8.37
C ASP A 190 13.66 12.57 9.35
N ASP A 191 14.31 13.32 10.23
CA ASP A 191 15.26 12.75 11.20
C ASP A 191 14.52 12.13 12.39
N ALA A 192 13.41 12.73 12.83
CA ALA A 192 12.56 12.11 13.84
C ALA A 192 12.00 10.77 13.34
N VAL A 193 11.46 10.73 12.12
CA VAL A 193 10.89 9.51 11.53
C VAL A 193 11.92 8.40 11.31
N LYS A 194 13.18 8.73 11.01
CA LYS A 194 14.24 7.72 10.85
C LYS A 194 14.70 7.11 12.16
N ASN A 195 14.53 7.84 13.26
CA ASN A 195 14.97 7.41 14.59
C ASN A 195 13.89 6.63 15.35
N GLU A 196 12.66 6.60 14.85
CA GLU A 196 11.53 5.79 15.32
C GLU A 196 11.50 4.41 14.65
#